data_28093c91fec78595accd5e4caf3eea0c
#
_entry.id   28093c91fec78595accd5e4caf3eea0c
#
_cell.length_a   1.000
_cell.length_b   1.000
_cell.length_c   1.000
_cell.angle_alpha   90.00
_cell.angle_beta   90.00
_cell.angle_gamma   90.00
#
_symmetry.space_group_name_H-M   'P 1'
#
loop_
_entity.id
_entity.type
_entity.pdbx_description
1 polymer ?
#
loop_
_entity_poly.entity_id
_entity_poly.type
_entity_poly.pdbx_seq_one_letter_code
_entity_poly.pdbx_strand_id
1 'polypeptide(L)'
;MTTFKDHFSSHAAGYAAYRPSYPAELGAWLASIAPTKGTALDVGCGSGQLSLLLAEHFDRVVAIDPSARQIDSAAPHPRIDYRVAPAEASGLADASIDLLTVAQAAHWFDLPAFFAEARRLLRHGGAIVLISYAAMEPRGAIEAIVERFRLRTLAGYWPLERAMVENGYREIALPFAPIDAPSFAISGGPLSSGISSSRRHSPHGRSVSLESLS
;
A
#
# COMPACT_ATOMS: atom_id res chain seq x y z
N MET A 1 -1.70 24.20 8.67
CA MET A 1 -1.83 23.64 7.32
C MET A 1 -0.49 23.07 6.92
N THR A 2 -0.32 21.78 7.05
CA THR A 2 0.90 21.07 6.60
C THR A 2 0.87 21.04 5.08
N THR A 3 1.81 21.71 4.44
CA THR A 3 1.95 21.71 2.97
C THR A 3 2.40 20.32 2.54
N PHE A 4 1.57 19.62 1.76
CA PHE A 4 1.93 18.36 1.10
C PHE A 4 3.24 18.56 0.31
N LYS A 5 4.28 17.79 0.67
CA LYS A 5 5.55 17.77 -0.08
C LYS A 5 5.42 16.77 -1.21
N ASP A 6 5.19 17.26 -2.42
CA ASP A 6 5.11 16.44 -3.64
C ASP A 6 6.49 15.92 -4.06
N HIS A 7 6.90 14.79 -3.49
CA HIS A 7 8.17 14.13 -3.80
C HIS A 7 8.11 13.23 -5.05
N PHE A 8 6.92 12.98 -5.62
CA PHE A 8 6.71 11.92 -6.61
C PHE A 8 6.27 12.41 -8.00
N SER A 9 5.90 13.68 -8.15
CA SER A 9 5.33 14.20 -9.40
C SER A 9 6.31 14.29 -10.58
N SER A 10 7.63 14.32 -10.34
CA SER A 10 8.61 14.49 -11.43
C SER A 10 9.00 13.21 -12.18
N HIS A 11 8.66 12.01 -11.67
CA HIS A 11 9.08 10.72 -12.23
C HIS A 11 7.94 9.70 -12.41
N ALA A 12 6.68 10.12 -12.40
CA ALA A 12 5.50 9.25 -12.33
C ALA A 12 5.43 8.20 -13.47
N ALA A 13 5.71 8.57 -14.71
CA ALA A 13 5.58 7.66 -15.86
C ALA A 13 6.65 6.55 -15.91
N GLY A 14 7.90 6.85 -15.53
CA GLY A 14 8.97 5.84 -15.45
C GLY A 14 8.85 4.95 -14.21
N TYR A 15 8.33 5.50 -13.13
CA TYR A 15 8.21 4.82 -11.85
C TYR A 15 7.09 3.76 -11.83
N ALA A 16 6.01 3.98 -12.57
CA ALA A 16 4.89 3.04 -12.69
C ALA A 16 5.31 1.72 -13.36
N ALA A 17 6.21 1.76 -14.34
CA ALA A 17 6.66 0.58 -15.09
C ALA A 17 7.55 -0.38 -14.29
N TYR A 18 8.17 0.09 -13.19
CA TYR A 18 9.12 -0.70 -12.37
C TYR A 18 8.59 -1.05 -10.98
N ARG A 19 7.35 -0.66 -10.64
CA ARG A 19 6.74 -1.06 -9.37
C ARG A 19 6.42 -2.56 -9.38
N PRO A 20 6.73 -3.27 -8.28
CA PRO A 20 6.33 -4.66 -8.16
C PRO A 20 4.79 -4.77 -8.20
N SER A 21 4.28 -5.79 -8.89
CA SER A 21 2.86 -6.11 -8.89
C SER A 21 2.46 -6.82 -7.59
N TYR A 22 1.28 -6.52 -7.10
CA TYR A 22 0.70 -7.25 -5.97
C TYR A 22 0.23 -8.63 -6.43
N PRO A 23 0.45 -9.69 -5.63
CA PRO A 23 -0.02 -11.03 -5.97
C PRO A 23 -1.55 -11.13 -5.85
N ALA A 24 -2.18 -11.92 -6.70
CA ALA A 24 -3.63 -12.12 -6.69
C ALA A 24 -4.16 -12.65 -5.33
N GLU A 25 -3.35 -13.45 -4.66
CA GLU A 25 -3.64 -13.99 -3.33
C GLU A 25 -3.83 -12.90 -2.28
N LEU A 26 -3.15 -11.75 -2.41
CA LEU A 26 -3.37 -10.59 -1.55
C LEU A 26 -4.78 -10.04 -1.73
N GLY A 27 -5.25 -9.88 -2.98
CA GLY A 27 -6.60 -9.41 -3.28
C GLY A 27 -7.68 -10.31 -2.70
N ALA A 28 -7.54 -11.62 -2.89
CA ALA A 28 -8.46 -12.62 -2.36
C ALA A 28 -8.50 -12.60 -0.82
N TRP A 29 -7.34 -12.49 -0.17
CA TRP A 29 -7.26 -12.40 1.28
C TRP A 29 -7.86 -11.09 1.81
N LEU A 30 -7.55 -9.94 1.21
CA LEU A 30 -8.16 -8.64 1.56
C LEU A 30 -9.70 -8.70 1.48
N ALA A 31 -10.23 -9.33 0.45
CA ALA A 31 -11.67 -9.54 0.30
C ALA A 31 -12.26 -10.50 1.36
N SER A 32 -11.46 -11.43 1.88
CA SER A 32 -11.93 -12.41 2.87
C SER A 32 -12.10 -11.83 4.28
N ILE A 33 -11.38 -10.76 4.61
CA ILE A 33 -11.45 -10.09 5.91
C ILE A 33 -12.47 -8.96 5.97
N ALA A 34 -13.01 -8.52 4.83
CA ALA A 34 -14.06 -7.52 4.76
C ALA A 34 -15.43 -8.14 5.10
N PRO A 35 -16.32 -7.43 5.84
CA PRO A 35 -17.64 -7.93 6.20
C PRO A 35 -18.54 -8.14 4.97
N THR A 36 -18.37 -7.30 3.97
CA THR A 36 -18.99 -7.46 2.64
C THR A 36 -17.99 -7.04 1.55
N LYS A 37 -18.34 -7.33 0.28
CA LYS A 37 -17.55 -6.92 -0.88
C LYS A 37 -18.13 -5.68 -1.56
N GLY A 38 -18.82 -4.83 -0.81
CA GLY A 38 -19.47 -3.63 -1.34
C GLY A 38 -18.45 -2.57 -1.76
N THR A 39 -17.80 -1.88 -0.81
CA THR A 39 -16.90 -0.78 -1.14
C THR A 39 -15.55 -0.91 -0.44
N ALA A 40 -14.48 -0.94 -1.22
CA ALA A 40 -13.11 -0.76 -0.72
C ALA A 40 -12.62 0.67 -0.92
N LEU A 41 -11.78 1.17 0.00
CA LEU A 41 -11.10 2.45 -0.10
C LEU A 41 -9.59 2.21 -0.13
N ASP A 42 -8.91 2.69 -1.17
CA ASP A 42 -7.45 2.68 -1.29
C ASP A 42 -6.90 4.08 -1.06
N VAL A 43 -6.20 4.29 0.06
CA VAL A 43 -5.72 5.61 0.50
C VAL A 43 -4.23 5.77 0.21
N GLY A 44 -3.87 6.87 -0.47
CA GLY A 44 -2.53 7.05 -1.02
C GLY A 44 -2.31 6.08 -2.19
N CYS A 45 -3.32 5.95 -3.06
CA CYS A 45 -3.38 4.94 -4.11
C CYS A 45 -2.33 5.11 -5.20
N GLY A 46 -1.68 6.27 -5.29
CA GLY A 46 -0.77 6.58 -6.38
C GLY A 46 -1.45 6.43 -7.74
N SER A 47 -0.84 5.65 -8.64
CA SER A 47 -1.41 5.33 -9.96
C SER A 47 -2.39 4.14 -9.96
N GLY A 48 -2.88 3.68 -8.80
CA GLY A 48 -3.99 2.75 -8.69
C GLY A 48 -3.63 1.26 -8.81
N GLN A 49 -2.39 0.85 -8.58
CA GLN A 49 -1.99 -0.55 -8.73
C GLN A 49 -2.73 -1.50 -7.77
N LEU A 50 -2.86 -1.12 -6.49
CA LEU A 50 -3.64 -1.90 -5.54
C LEU A 50 -5.14 -1.74 -5.82
N SER A 51 -5.58 -0.55 -6.23
CA SER A 51 -6.97 -0.28 -6.58
C SER A 51 -7.48 -1.21 -7.68
N LEU A 52 -6.67 -1.50 -8.70
CA LEU A 52 -7.00 -2.45 -9.77
C LEU A 52 -7.19 -3.87 -9.22
N LEU A 53 -6.31 -4.32 -8.33
CA LEU A 53 -6.45 -5.63 -7.68
C LEU A 53 -7.72 -5.70 -6.81
N LEU A 54 -8.03 -4.64 -6.06
CA LEU A 54 -9.26 -4.57 -5.26
C LEU A 54 -10.52 -4.61 -6.13
N ALA A 55 -10.49 -4.00 -7.31
CA ALA A 55 -11.62 -3.99 -8.24
C ALA A 55 -11.99 -5.38 -8.80
N GLU A 56 -11.09 -6.37 -8.70
CA GLU A 56 -11.39 -7.76 -9.03
C GLU A 56 -12.32 -8.42 -7.98
N HIS A 57 -12.34 -7.89 -6.75
CA HIS A 57 -12.98 -8.51 -5.60
C HIS A 57 -14.12 -7.71 -4.97
N PHE A 58 -14.17 -6.38 -5.21
CA PHE A 58 -15.18 -5.48 -4.65
C PHE A 58 -16.09 -4.93 -5.75
N ASP A 59 -17.34 -4.64 -5.40
CA ASP A 59 -18.30 -4.03 -6.30
C ASP A 59 -17.89 -2.61 -6.70
N ARG A 60 -17.27 -1.87 -5.76
CA ARG A 60 -16.76 -0.54 -5.96
C ARG A 60 -15.44 -0.35 -5.21
N VAL A 61 -14.52 0.37 -5.82
CA VAL A 61 -13.31 0.88 -5.18
C VAL A 61 -13.32 2.39 -5.26
N VAL A 62 -13.11 3.06 -4.15
CA VAL A 62 -12.74 4.48 -4.13
C VAL A 62 -11.22 4.53 -3.92
N ALA A 63 -10.52 5.28 -4.77
CA ALA A 63 -9.07 5.40 -4.73
C ALA A 63 -8.70 6.87 -4.57
N ILE A 64 -8.06 7.22 -3.46
CA ILE A 64 -7.70 8.61 -3.18
C ILE A 64 -6.20 8.81 -3.07
N ASP A 65 -5.72 9.92 -3.63
CA ASP A 65 -4.34 10.39 -3.50
C ASP A 65 -4.33 11.92 -3.50
N PRO A 66 -3.50 12.60 -2.69
CA PRO A 66 -3.42 14.06 -2.71
C PRO A 66 -2.78 14.62 -3.99
N SER A 67 -2.07 13.79 -4.77
CA SER A 67 -1.43 14.18 -6.01
C SER A 67 -2.36 13.99 -7.22
N ALA A 68 -2.84 15.10 -7.81
CA ALA A 68 -3.61 15.07 -9.05
C ALA A 68 -2.87 14.33 -10.18
N ARG A 69 -1.54 14.47 -10.26
CA ARG A 69 -0.73 13.79 -11.28
C ARG A 69 -0.72 12.26 -11.13
N GLN A 70 -0.76 11.77 -9.90
CA GLN A 70 -0.88 10.32 -9.66
C GLN A 70 -2.25 9.84 -10.14
N ILE A 71 -3.30 10.55 -9.78
CA ILE A 71 -4.67 10.23 -10.21
C ILE A 71 -4.80 10.29 -11.74
N ASP A 72 -4.26 11.33 -12.39
CA ASP A 72 -4.28 11.48 -13.86
C ASP A 72 -3.52 10.36 -14.59
N SER A 73 -2.54 9.73 -13.92
CA SER A 73 -1.77 8.61 -14.48
C SER A 73 -2.41 7.25 -14.23
N ALA A 74 -3.48 7.17 -13.46
CA ALA A 74 -4.14 5.92 -13.12
C ALA A 74 -4.91 5.34 -14.32
N ALA A 75 -4.87 4.03 -14.47
CA ALA A 75 -5.63 3.36 -15.52
C ALA A 75 -7.14 3.40 -15.20
N PRO A 76 -7.99 3.88 -16.11
CA PRO A 76 -9.43 3.94 -15.88
C PRO A 76 -10.01 2.52 -15.74
N HIS A 77 -10.94 2.37 -14.79
CA HIS A 77 -11.62 1.10 -14.57
C HIS A 77 -13.08 1.35 -14.13
N PRO A 78 -14.08 0.62 -14.65
CA PRO A 78 -15.51 0.92 -14.40
C PRO A 78 -15.95 0.79 -12.93
N ARG A 79 -15.20 0.08 -12.10
CA ARG A 79 -15.48 -0.07 -10.66
C ARG A 79 -14.62 0.83 -9.79
N ILE A 80 -13.70 1.63 -10.35
CA ILE A 80 -12.79 2.48 -9.57
C ILE A 80 -13.16 3.95 -9.76
N ASP A 81 -13.37 4.63 -8.65
CA ASP A 81 -13.63 6.06 -8.55
C ASP A 81 -12.38 6.74 -8.00
N TYR A 82 -11.55 7.29 -8.90
CA TYR A 82 -10.32 7.99 -8.54
C TYR A 82 -10.61 9.42 -8.14
N ARG A 83 -10.07 9.87 -7.00
CA ARG A 83 -10.30 11.22 -6.47
C ARG A 83 -9.02 11.84 -5.91
N VAL A 84 -8.88 13.14 -6.10
CA VAL A 84 -7.83 13.92 -5.42
C VAL A 84 -8.35 14.29 -4.04
N ALA A 85 -7.80 13.66 -3.01
CA ALA A 85 -8.16 13.93 -1.61
C ALA A 85 -7.03 13.53 -0.66
N PRO A 86 -6.86 14.23 0.48
CA PRO A 86 -5.94 13.82 1.53
C PRO A 86 -6.48 12.62 2.32
N ALA A 87 -5.59 11.87 2.95
CA ALA A 87 -5.93 10.70 3.74
C ALA A 87 -6.83 11.02 4.95
N GLU A 88 -6.65 12.21 5.51
CA GLU A 88 -7.30 12.71 6.73
C GLU A 88 -8.70 13.26 6.49
N ALA A 89 -9.10 13.47 5.22
CA ALA A 89 -10.39 14.07 4.84
C ALA A 89 -10.82 13.60 3.45
N SER A 90 -11.29 12.38 3.35
CA SER A 90 -11.68 11.72 2.10
C SER A 90 -12.94 12.28 1.44
N GLY A 91 -13.79 12.97 2.21
CA GLY A 91 -15.09 13.45 1.76
C GLY A 91 -16.15 12.36 1.57
N LEU A 92 -15.91 11.14 2.04
CA LEU A 92 -16.85 10.02 1.97
C LEU A 92 -17.82 10.03 3.15
N ALA A 93 -18.95 9.34 2.99
CA ALA A 93 -19.96 9.22 4.04
C ALA A 93 -19.48 8.33 5.19
N ASP A 94 -20.00 8.54 6.40
CA ASP A 94 -19.77 7.71 7.57
C ASP A 94 -20.22 6.25 7.31
N ALA A 95 -19.52 5.30 7.90
CA ALA A 95 -19.85 3.88 7.86
C ALA A 95 -20.18 3.37 6.43
N SER A 96 -19.38 3.81 5.43
CA SER A 96 -19.61 3.49 4.01
C SER A 96 -18.59 2.51 3.42
N ILE A 97 -17.52 2.18 4.16
CA ILE A 97 -16.38 1.41 3.68
C ILE A 97 -16.30 0.06 4.38
N ASP A 98 -16.16 -1.01 3.61
CA ASP A 98 -15.99 -2.38 4.10
C ASP A 98 -14.52 -2.72 4.36
N LEU A 99 -13.62 -2.22 3.50
CA LEU A 99 -12.18 -2.39 3.60
C LEU A 99 -11.47 -1.07 3.30
N LEU A 100 -10.53 -0.67 4.17
CA LEU A 100 -9.63 0.44 3.92
C LEU A 100 -8.20 -0.09 3.78
N THR A 101 -7.52 0.25 2.69
CA THR A 101 -6.13 -0.14 2.43
C THR A 101 -5.22 1.07 2.31
N VAL A 102 -4.00 0.94 2.82
CA VAL A 102 -2.90 1.89 2.63
C VAL A 102 -1.67 1.11 2.22
N ALA A 103 -1.19 1.29 1.00
CA ALA A 103 0.00 0.61 0.53
C ALA A 103 1.16 1.59 0.33
N GLN A 104 2.23 1.43 1.10
CA GLN A 104 3.45 2.24 1.01
C GLN A 104 3.22 3.76 1.18
N ALA A 105 2.17 4.17 1.89
CA ALA A 105 1.82 5.58 2.01
C ALA A 105 1.63 6.08 3.47
N ALA A 106 1.39 5.19 4.44
CA ALA A 106 1.05 5.58 5.82
C ALA A 106 2.08 6.51 6.50
N HIS A 107 3.34 6.41 6.14
CA HIS A 107 4.42 7.25 6.67
C HIS A 107 4.35 8.73 6.25
N TRP A 108 3.45 9.08 5.32
CA TRP A 108 3.21 10.46 4.90
C TRP A 108 2.03 11.12 5.59
N PHE A 109 1.23 10.36 6.36
CA PHE A 109 -0.03 10.81 6.93
C PHE A 109 0.14 11.45 8.30
N ASP A 110 -0.77 12.36 8.65
CA ASP A 110 -1.07 12.69 10.04
C ASP A 110 -1.85 11.51 10.64
N LEU A 111 -1.12 10.54 11.23
CA LEU A 111 -1.70 9.27 11.70
C LEU A 111 -2.87 9.45 12.68
N PRO A 112 -2.83 10.35 13.68
CA PRO A 112 -3.98 10.62 14.54
C PRO A 112 -5.23 11.05 13.77
N ALA A 113 -5.10 12.00 12.85
CA ALA A 113 -6.20 12.50 12.03
C ALA A 113 -6.69 11.43 11.04
N PHE A 114 -5.76 10.71 10.39
CA PHE A 114 -6.09 9.60 9.50
C PHE A 114 -6.86 8.48 10.22
N PHE A 115 -6.47 8.08 11.43
CA PHE A 115 -7.21 7.05 12.16
C PHE A 115 -8.58 7.51 12.64
N ALA A 116 -8.75 8.79 12.94
CA ALA A 116 -10.07 9.35 13.23
C ALA A 116 -10.98 9.26 11.98
N GLU A 117 -10.47 9.60 10.81
CA GLU A 117 -11.17 9.48 9.54
C GLU A 117 -11.48 8.01 9.20
N ALA A 118 -10.50 7.10 9.36
CA ALA A 118 -10.69 5.67 9.12
C ALA A 118 -11.82 5.08 9.99
N ARG A 119 -11.87 5.44 11.28
CA ARG A 119 -12.96 5.02 12.19
C ARG A 119 -14.33 5.55 11.75
N ARG A 120 -14.39 6.78 11.26
CA ARG A 120 -15.62 7.37 10.75
C ARG A 120 -16.13 6.63 9.50
N LEU A 121 -15.22 6.25 8.62
CA LEU A 121 -15.51 5.66 7.31
C LEU A 121 -15.89 4.18 7.39
N LEU A 122 -15.21 3.41 8.25
CA LEU A 122 -15.39 1.97 8.33
C LEU A 122 -16.77 1.63 8.89
N ARG A 123 -17.43 0.67 8.25
CA ARG A 123 -18.63 0.02 8.77
C ARG A 123 -18.29 -0.83 9.99
N HIS A 124 -19.30 -1.20 10.75
CA HIS A 124 -19.15 -2.21 11.78
C HIS A 124 -18.59 -3.53 11.18
N GLY A 125 -17.52 -4.05 11.74
CA GLY A 125 -16.80 -5.21 11.20
C GLY A 125 -15.91 -4.89 9.99
N GLY A 126 -15.82 -3.62 9.56
CA GLY A 126 -14.90 -3.19 8.50
C GLY A 126 -13.44 -3.31 8.93
N ALA A 127 -12.55 -3.56 7.97
CA ALA A 127 -11.13 -3.78 8.21
C ALA A 127 -10.27 -2.65 7.66
N ILE A 128 -9.15 -2.34 8.35
CA ILE A 128 -8.08 -1.48 7.85
C ILE A 128 -6.80 -2.30 7.67
N VAL A 129 -6.08 -2.06 6.56
CA VAL A 129 -4.86 -2.79 6.23
C VAL A 129 -3.76 -1.83 5.81
N LEU A 130 -2.66 -1.80 6.56
CA LEU A 130 -1.44 -1.11 6.17
C LEU A 130 -0.49 -2.11 5.50
N ILE A 131 -0.13 -1.86 4.24
CA ILE A 131 0.74 -2.72 3.45
C ILE A 131 2.11 -2.04 3.30
N SER A 132 3.15 -2.71 3.78
CA SER A 132 4.54 -2.30 3.57
C SER A 132 5.32 -3.45 2.95
N TYR A 133 6.23 -3.11 2.05
CA TYR A 133 7.25 -4.02 1.57
C TYR A 133 8.62 -3.35 1.69
N ALA A 134 9.56 -4.05 2.29
CA ALA A 134 10.95 -3.60 2.38
C ALA A 134 11.65 -3.73 1.02
N ALA A 135 12.86 -3.18 0.90
CA ALA A 135 13.72 -3.44 -0.25
C ALA A 135 13.91 -4.95 -0.45
N MET A 136 14.09 -5.38 -1.70
CA MET A 136 14.38 -6.78 -2.00
C MET A 136 15.64 -7.23 -1.26
N GLU A 137 15.61 -8.43 -0.70
CA GLU A 137 16.83 -9.03 -0.16
C GLU A 137 17.81 -9.29 -1.31
N PRO A 138 19.08 -8.92 -1.16
CA PRO A 138 20.07 -9.12 -2.20
C PRO A 138 20.26 -10.62 -2.44
N ARG A 139 20.05 -11.05 -3.68
CA ARG A 139 20.22 -12.46 -4.11
C ARG A 139 21.53 -12.75 -4.82
N GLY A 140 22.44 -11.78 -4.89
CA GLY A 140 23.73 -11.92 -5.56
C GLY A 140 24.70 -10.81 -5.21
N ALA A 141 25.92 -10.89 -5.74
CA ALA A 141 26.99 -9.95 -5.44
C ALA A 141 26.66 -8.51 -5.87
N ILE A 142 25.97 -8.34 -7.01
CA ILE A 142 25.58 -7.02 -7.53
C ILE A 142 24.54 -6.39 -6.61
N GLU A 143 23.53 -7.14 -6.19
CA GLU A 143 22.48 -6.66 -5.31
C GLU A 143 23.05 -6.29 -3.93
N ALA A 144 24.03 -7.06 -3.43
CA ALA A 144 24.74 -6.72 -2.20
C ALA A 144 25.54 -5.40 -2.31
N ILE A 145 26.10 -5.11 -3.50
CA ILE A 145 26.76 -3.83 -3.78
C ILE A 145 25.74 -2.68 -3.79
N VAL A 146 24.61 -2.87 -4.48
CA VAL A 146 23.52 -1.88 -4.55
C VAL A 146 22.96 -1.60 -3.16
N GLU A 147 22.73 -2.64 -2.35
CA GLU A 147 22.22 -2.51 -0.99
C GLU A 147 23.23 -1.77 -0.09
N ARG A 148 24.50 -2.10 -0.19
CA ARG A 148 25.55 -1.37 0.55
C ARG A 148 25.63 0.10 0.11
N PHE A 149 25.50 0.40 -1.18
CA PHE A 149 25.43 1.77 -1.69
C PHE A 149 24.22 2.50 -1.12
N ARG A 150 23.05 1.86 -1.13
CA ARG A 150 21.79 2.37 -0.58
C ARG A 150 21.91 2.69 0.90
N LEU A 151 22.48 1.77 1.69
CA LEU A 151 22.56 1.88 3.14
C LEU A 151 23.69 2.80 3.62
N ARG A 152 24.78 2.97 2.86
CA ARG A 152 25.93 3.78 3.28
C ARG A 152 26.03 5.11 2.57
N THR A 153 25.89 5.11 1.24
CA THR A 153 26.10 6.33 0.44
C THR A 153 24.85 7.22 0.43
N LEU A 154 23.67 6.58 0.36
CA LEU A 154 22.40 7.30 0.31
C LEU A 154 21.73 7.47 1.68
N ALA A 155 22.30 6.93 2.76
CA ALA A 155 21.68 6.97 4.09
C ALA A 155 21.31 8.39 4.56
N GLY A 156 22.15 9.37 4.29
CA GLY A 156 21.91 10.77 4.68
C GLY A 156 20.89 11.52 3.80
N TYR A 157 20.44 10.92 2.72
CA TYR A 157 19.47 11.52 1.78
C TYR A 157 18.05 10.94 1.92
N TRP A 158 17.88 9.89 2.74
CA TRP A 158 16.59 9.29 2.96
C TRP A 158 15.77 10.09 3.97
N PRO A 159 14.46 10.31 3.69
CA PRO A 159 13.56 10.89 4.68
C PRO A 159 13.50 10.05 5.96
N LEU A 160 13.32 10.69 7.11
CA LEU A 160 13.20 9.99 8.41
C LEU A 160 12.03 9.02 8.44
N GLU A 161 10.97 9.35 7.71
CA GLU A 161 9.75 8.57 7.55
C GLU A 161 9.99 7.18 6.92
N ARG A 162 11.10 7.04 6.19
CA ARG A 162 11.50 5.76 5.58
C ARG A 162 11.71 4.64 6.61
N ALA A 163 12.17 4.95 7.81
CA ALA A 163 12.34 3.97 8.88
C ALA A 163 11.03 3.21 9.17
N MET A 164 9.88 3.89 9.10
CA MET A 164 8.58 3.27 9.28
C MET A 164 8.26 2.23 8.20
N VAL A 165 8.68 2.49 6.97
CA VAL A 165 8.52 1.53 5.85
C VAL A 165 9.44 0.33 6.03
N GLU A 166 10.70 0.56 6.40
CA GLU A 166 11.71 -0.48 6.55
C GLU A 166 11.41 -1.44 7.71
N ASN A 167 10.79 -0.96 8.79
CA ASN A 167 10.33 -1.80 9.89
C ASN A 167 8.92 -2.40 9.68
N GLY A 168 8.30 -2.18 8.50
CA GLY A 168 7.01 -2.77 8.13
C GLY A 168 5.83 -2.17 8.89
N TYR A 169 5.90 -0.91 9.26
CA TYR A 169 4.89 -0.18 10.06
C TYR A 169 4.61 -0.74 11.47
N ARG A 170 5.49 -1.64 11.98
CA ARG A 170 5.29 -2.29 13.29
C ARG A 170 5.23 -1.34 14.48
N GLU A 171 5.78 -0.14 14.34
CA GLU A 171 5.78 0.90 15.38
C GLU A 171 4.51 1.77 15.33
N ILE A 172 3.69 1.62 14.31
CA ILE A 172 2.41 2.33 14.25
C ILE A 172 1.42 1.62 15.17
N ALA A 173 1.05 2.29 16.25
CA ALA A 173 -0.02 1.82 17.14
C ALA A 173 -1.37 2.03 16.44
N LEU A 174 -1.92 0.96 15.90
CA LEU A 174 -3.24 0.99 15.26
C LEU A 174 -4.34 0.95 16.35
N PRO A 175 -5.31 1.87 16.30
CA PRO A 175 -6.37 1.93 17.30
C PRO A 175 -7.57 1.00 16.96
N PHE A 176 -7.28 -0.21 16.47
CA PHE A 176 -8.23 -1.22 16.03
C PHE A 176 -7.85 -2.59 16.60
N ALA A 177 -8.75 -3.57 16.57
CA ALA A 177 -8.44 -4.92 17.00
C ALA A 177 -7.59 -5.66 15.96
N PRO A 178 -6.51 -6.38 16.36
CA PRO A 178 -5.62 -7.02 15.39
C PRO A 178 -6.29 -8.19 14.66
N ILE A 179 -5.91 -8.37 13.40
CA ILE A 179 -6.25 -9.53 12.58
C ILE A 179 -4.96 -10.25 12.19
N ASP A 180 -4.95 -11.57 12.24
CA ASP A 180 -3.83 -12.37 11.77
C ASP A 180 -3.67 -12.23 10.25
N ALA A 181 -2.47 -11.84 9.84
CA ALA A 181 -2.13 -11.65 8.44
C ALA A 181 -1.13 -12.66 7.92
N PRO A 182 -1.37 -13.27 6.77
CA PRO A 182 -0.36 -14.02 6.06
C PRO A 182 0.69 -13.10 5.45
N SER A 183 1.86 -13.67 5.19
CA SER A 183 2.90 -13.00 4.41
C SER A 183 2.72 -13.27 2.92
N PHE A 184 2.86 -12.23 2.09
CA PHE A 184 2.77 -12.34 0.64
C PHE A 184 4.12 -12.07 -0.02
N ALA A 185 4.47 -12.88 -1.04
CA ALA A 185 5.62 -12.61 -1.87
C ALA A 185 5.25 -11.62 -2.98
N ILE A 186 5.98 -10.50 -3.08
CA ILE A 186 5.82 -9.54 -4.16
C ILE A 186 6.90 -9.84 -5.22
N SER A 187 6.47 -10.05 -6.47
CA SER A 187 7.36 -10.26 -7.59
C SER A 187 7.86 -8.92 -8.12
N GLY A 188 9.16 -8.76 -8.35
CA GLY A 188 9.71 -7.57 -9.04
C GLY A 188 9.32 -7.58 -10.52
N GLY A 189 9.19 -6.36 -11.10
CA GLY A 189 8.82 -6.15 -12.51
C GLY A 189 9.77 -6.81 -13.55
N PRO A 190 9.75 -6.40 -14.82
CA PRO A 190 10.17 -7.18 -16.01
C PRO A 190 11.62 -7.67 -16.09
N LEU A 191 12.44 -7.46 -15.10
CA LEU A 191 13.79 -8.08 -15.01
C LEU A 191 13.73 -9.53 -14.48
N SER A 192 12.57 -10.08 -14.14
CA SER A 192 12.41 -11.47 -13.70
C SER A 192 12.13 -12.49 -14.83
N SER A 193 11.99 -12.04 -16.07
CA SER A 193 11.76 -12.92 -17.22
C SER A 193 13.06 -13.47 -17.81
N GLY A 194 13.77 -14.29 -17.07
CA GLY A 194 14.95 -14.90 -17.67
C GLY A 194 15.83 -15.75 -16.77
N ILE A 195 15.30 -16.47 -15.77
CA ILE A 195 15.98 -17.68 -15.24
C ILE A 195 14.89 -18.60 -14.65
N SER A 196 14.49 -19.56 -15.46
CA SER A 196 13.82 -20.78 -14.99
C SER A 196 14.87 -21.64 -14.31
N SER A 197 14.75 -21.88 -13.00
CA SER A 197 15.14 -23.17 -12.39
C SER A 197 14.63 -23.26 -10.95
N SER A 198 13.73 -24.23 -10.77
CA SER A 198 13.56 -25.15 -9.64
C SER A 198 13.79 -24.67 -8.20
N ARG A 199 12.64 -24.65 -7.47
CA ARG A 199 12.48 -25.12 -6.08
C ARG A 199 13.56 -24.80 -5.05
N ARG A 200 13.21 -23.96 -4.07
CA ARG A 200 13.12 -24.32 -2.64
C ARG A 200 12.42 -23.21 -1.87
N HIS A 201 11.46 -23.60 -1.06
CA HIS A 201 10.85 -22.78 -0.02
C HIS A 201 11.94 -22.24 0.92
N SER A 202 11.91 -20.95 1.20
CA SER A 202 12.51 -20.36 2.38
C SER A 202 11.48 -19.45 3.06
N PRO A 203 11.20 -19.65 4.36
CA PRO A 203 10.08 -19.03 5.05
C PRO A 203 10.51 -17.70 5.72
N HIS A 204 10.73 -16.65 4.95
CA HIS A 204 10.84 -15.30 5.51
C HIS A 204 9.93 -14.36 4.72
N GLY A 205 8.66 -14.47 5.08
CA GLY A 205 7.60 -13.62 4.57
C GLY A 205 7.71 -12.21 5.13
N ARG A 206 7.41 -11.24 4.27
CA ARG A 206 7.28 -9.83 4.60
C ARG A 206 5.98 -9.61 5.38
N SER A 207 6.05 -8.88 6.47
CA SER A 207 4.89 -8.65 7.35
C SER A 207 3.93 -7.64 6.74
N VAL A 208 2.67 -7.98 6.82
CA VAL A 208 1.51 -7.10 6.67
C VAL A 208 1.00 -6.84 8.09
N SER A 209 0.82 -5.60 8.50
CA SER A 209 0.22 -5.27 9.80
C SER A 209 -1.26 -4.99 9.60
N LEU A 210 -2.13 -5.57 10.44
CA LEU A 210 -3.56 -5.63 10.23
C LEU A 210 -4.36 -5.44 11.51
N GLU A 211 -5.50 -4.75 11.38
CA GLU A 211 -6.41 -4.58 12.52
C GLU A 211 -7.87 -4.33 12.07
N SER A 212 -8.85 -4.78 12.86
CA SER A 212 -10.28 -4.63 12.58
C SER A 212 -11.04 -3.88 13.69
N LEU A 213 -12.21 -3.33 13.34
CA LEU A 213 -13.21 -2.82 14.28
C LEU A 213 -14.11 -3.98 14.73
N SER A 214 -14.17 -4.23 16.03
CA SER A 214 -15.20 -5.05 16.68
C SER A 214 -16.38 -4.18 17.15
#